data_fe84d7831c5c6d5f7a1d8908b5d11bd5
#
_entry.id   fe84d7831c5c6d5f7a1d8908b5d11bd5
#
_cell.length_a   1.000
_cell.length_b   1.000
_cell.length_c   1.000
_cell.angle_alpha   90.00
_cell.angle_beta   90.00
_cell.angle_gamma   90.00
#
_symmetry.space_group_name_H-M   'P 1'
#
loop_
_entity.id
_entity.type
_entity.pdbx_description
1 polymer ?
#
loop_
_entity_poly.entity_id
_entity_poly.type
_entity_poly.pdbx_seq_one_letter_code
_entity_poly.pdbx_strand_id
1 'polypeptide(L)'
;MKTIRQLGILFALSTMLLACTQKAPISIHWEMGQNDVKPGVCELYYTITNQSDRPITNEGWILYFNYMSLHPIYTEGDQIVQTEIQASYHSLEPTADFLPLQPDSSRTFKLLFRGNAIRQTSRPEGFFLVQTKNGKITNKKPISIPCTY
;
A
#
# COMPACT_ATOMS: atom_id res chain seq x y z
N MET A 1 20.48 -13.02 -50.00
CA MET A 1 19.99 -11.79 -49.34
C MET A 1 18.63 -11.90 -48.65
N LYS A 2 17.87 -12.99 -48.75
CA LYS A 2 16.57 -13.18 -48.05
C LYS A 2 16.69 -13.61 -46.61
N THR A 3 17.75 -14.32 -46.21
CA THR A 3 17.95 -14.87 -44.84
C THR A 3 18.29 -13.83 -43.78
N ILE A 4 18.96 -12.73 -44.13
CA ILE A 4 19.35 -11.68 -43.18
C ILE A 4 18.14 -10.80 -42.74
N ARG A 5 17.16 -10.63 -43.64
CA ARG A 5 15.92 -9.88 -43.31
C ARG A 5 15.02 -10.63 -42.31
N GLN A 6 14.99 -11.95 -42.35
CA GLN A 6 14.18 -12.72 -41.40
C GLN A 6 14.80 -12.77 -40.01
N LEU A 7 16.14 -12.78 -39.92
CA LEU A 7 16.83 -12.75 -38.61
C LEU A 7 16.60 -11.41 -37.87
N GLY A 8 16.57 -10.29 -38.60
CA GLY A 8 16.32 -8.98 -38.04
C GLY A 8 14.90 -8.80 -37.45
N ILE A 9 13.90 -9.42 -38.06
CA ILE A 9 12.51 -9.37 -37.61
C ILE A 9 12.30 -10.22 -36.36
N LEU A 10 12.96 -11.39 -36.27
CA LEU A 10 12.91 -12.23 -35.06
C LEU A 10 13.57 -11.55 -33.82
N PHE A 11 14.65 -10.80 -34.05
CA PHE A 11 15.32 -10.09 -32.96
C PHE A 11 14.51 -8.88 -32.49
N ALA A 12 13.82 -8.17 -33.37
CA ALA A 12 12.93 -7.06 -33.02
C ALA A 12 11.67 -7.53 -32.27
N LEU A 13 11.15 -8.73 -32.57
CA LEU A 13 9.98 -9.30 -31.88
C LEU A 13 10.33 -9.80 -30.47
N SER A 14 11.57 -10.24 -30.23
CA SER A 14 12.06 -10.70 -28.93
C SER A 14 12.23 -9.57 -27.93
N THR A 15 12.49 -8.35 -28.37
CA THR A 15 12.65 -7.18 -27.47
C THR A 15 11.33 -6.55 -27.04
N MET A 16 10.20 -6.86 -27.69
CA MET A 16 8.88 -6.34 -27.29
C MET A 16 8.22 -7.11 -26.12
N LEU A 17 8.74 -8.28 -25.73
CA LEU A 17 8.15 -9.09 -24.66
C LEU A 17 8.67 -8.77 -23.26
N LEU A 18 9.62 -7.86 -23.12
CA LEU A 18 10.02 -7.29 -21.82
C LEU A 18 9.14 -6.07 -21.48
N ALA A 19 7.83 -6.24 -21.51
CA ALA A 19 6.94 -5.36 -20.77
C ALA A 19 7.22 -5.62 -19.27
N CYS A 20 8.24 -4.95 -18.74
CA CYS A 20 8.49 -4.88 -17.31
C CYS A 20 7.21 -4.41 -16.64
N THR A 21 6.45 -5.32 -16.06
CA THR A 21 5.40 -4.95 -15.10
C THR A 21 6.09 -4.25 -13.95
N GLN A 22 6.13 -2.94 -14.04
CA GLN A 22 6.82 -2.13 -13.06
C GLN A 22 6.16 -2.37 -11.69
N LYS A 23 6.85 -3.10 -10.82
CA LYS A 23 6.41 -3.42 -9.47
C LYS A 23 5.98 -2.14 -8.76
N ALA A 24 4.93 -2.22 -7.95
CA ALA A 24 4.54 -1.08 -7.14
C ALA A 24 5.69 -0.73 -6.17
N PRO A 25 5.99 0.56 -5.95
CA PRO A 25 7.10 0.96 -5.10
C PRO A 25 6.88 0.63 -3.62
N ILE A 26 5.66 0.29 -3.24
CA ILE A 26 5.25 -0.08 -1.89
C ILE A 26 4.51 -1.41 -1.95
N SER A 27 4.78 -2.32 -1.03
CA SER A 27 3.87 -3.40 -0.70
C SER A 27 3.30 -3.20 0.70
N ILE A 28 2.11 -3.74 0.93
CA ILE A 28 1.42 -3.67 2.20
C ILE A 28 0.99 -5.07 2.62
N HIS A 29 1.20 -5.38 3.88
CA HIS A 29 0.68 -6.57 4.55
C HIS A 29 -0.20 -6.13 5.71
N TRP A 30 -1.31 -6.80 5.91
CA TRP A 30 -2.27 -6.52 6.97
C TRP A 30 -2.38 -7.71 7.91
N GLU A 31 -2.41 -7.43 9.19
CA GLU A 31 -2.62 -8.43 10.23
C GLU A 31 -3.63 -7.91 11.25
N MET A 32 -4.49 -8.82 11.71
CA MET A 32 -5.41 -8.55 12.80
C MET A 32 -4.62 -8.61 14.13
N GLY A 33 -4.78 -7.56 14.94
CA GLY A 33 -4.30 -7.53 16.30
C GLY A 33 -5.33 -8.07 17.29
N GLN A 34 -5.26 -7.57 18.51
CA GLN A 34 -6.17 -7.94 19.58
C GLN A 34 -7.50 -7.21 19.45
N ASN A 35 -8.61 -7.94 19.57
CA ASN A 35 -9.93 -7.36 19.79
C ASN A 35 -10.09 -7.01 21.27
N ASP A 36 -10.86 -5.95 21.56
CA ASP A 36 -11.16 -5.50 22.92
C ASP A 36 -9.92 -5.21 23.80
N VAL A 37 -8.89 -4.57 23.23
CA VAL A 37 -7.76 -4.01 24.03
C VAL A 37 -8.24 -3.01 25.08
N LYS A 38 -9.37 -2.39 24.80
CA LYS A 38 -10.27 -1.65 25.70
C LYS A 38 -11.69 -1.94 25.23
N PRO A 39 -12.73 -1.76 26.06
CA PRO A 39 -14.10 -1.97 25.63
C PRO A 39 -14.43 -1.25 24.31
N GLY A 40 -14.76 -2.02 23.28
CA GLY A 40 -15.07 -1.52 21.95
C GLY A 40 -13.89 -0.93 21.15
N VAL A 41 -12.65 -1.31 21.48
CA VAL A 41 -11.44 -0.91 20.75
C VAL A 41 -10.67 -2.13 20.29
N CYS A 42 -10.39 -2.20 19.00
CA CYS A 42 -9.63 -3.27 18.36
C CYS A 42 -8.31 -2.75 17.78
N GLU A 43 -7.32 -3.63 17.66
CA GLU A 43 -6.03 -3.36 17.02
C GLU A 43 -5.94 -4.01 15.65
N LEU A 44 -5.23 -3.34 14.75
CA LEU A 44 -4.72 -3.95 13.54
C LEU A 44 -3.31 -3.46 13.23
N TYR A 45 -2.62 -4.19 12.39
CA TYR A 45 -1.25 -3.89 11.99
C TYR A 45 -1.15 -3.79 10.48
N TYR A 46 -0.50 -2.74 10.00
CA TYR A 46 -0.04 -2.62 8.62
C TYR A 46 1.47 -2.70 8.58
N THR A 47 2.02 -3.65 7.83
CA THR A 47 3.43 -3.70 7.51
C THR A 47 3.62 -3.14 6.11
N ILE A 48 4.28 -1.98 6.02
CA ILE A 48 4.62 -1.33 4.75
C ILE A 48 6.06 -1.67 4.42
N THR A 49 6.31 -2.18 3.22
CA THR A 49 7.65 -2.47 2.70
C THR A 49 7.95 -1.54 1.53
N ASN A 50 9.08 -0.85 1.59
CA ASN A 50 9.61 -0.07 0.48
C ASN A 50 10.26 -0.99 -0.54
N GLN A 51 9.67 -1.09 -1.73
CA GLN A 51 10.17 -1.89 -2.86
C GLN A 51 10.82 -1.04 -3.94
N SER A 52 11.04 0.25 -3.66
CA SER A 52 11.69 1.19 -4.57
C SER A 52 13.17 1.36 -4.22
N ASP A 53 13.91 1.98 -5.13
CA ASP A 53 15.33 2.33 -4.99
C ASP A 53 15.58 3.61 -4.19
N ARG A 54 14.54 4.24 -3.66
CA ARG A 54 14.61 5.50 -2.93
C ARG A 54 13.86 5.42 -1.60
N PRO A 55 14.28 6.20 -0.58
CA PRO A 55 13.51 6.29 0.65
C PRO A 55 12.08 6.78 0.40
N ILE A 56 11.11 6.16 1.09
CA ILE A 56 9.75 6.68 1.19
C ILE A 56 9.71 7.64 2.38
N THR A 57 9.21 8.84 2.15
CA THR A 57 9.12 9.92 3.16
C THR A 57 7.68 10.13 3.59
N ASN A 58 7.47 11.10 4.46
CA ASN A 58 6.14 11.55 4.91
C ASN A 58 5.35 12.34 3.85
N GLU A 59 5.83 12.41 2.62
CA GLU A 59 5.16 13.15 1.55
C GLU A 59 5.04 12.31 0.27
N GLY A 60 4.08 12.70 -0.54
CA GLY A 60 4.00 12.24 -1.93
C GLY A 60 3.37 10.87 -2.14
N TRP A 61 2.71 10.27 -1.14
CA TRP A 61 1.96 9.04 -1.32
C TRP A 61 0.71 8.95 -0.44
N ILE A 62 -0.32 8.33 -0.99
CA ILE A 62 -1.57 7.99 -0.30
C ILE A 62 -1.99 6.61 -0.78
N LEU A 63 -2.37 5.75 0.13
CA LEU A 63 -2.99 4.46 -0.16
C LEU A 63 -4.51 4.57 0.00
N TYR A 64 -5.25 4.19 -1.01
CA TYR A 64 -6.70 4.05 -0.96
C TYR A 64 -7.09 2.58 -0.99
N PHE A 65 -8.15 2.21 -0.28
CA PHE A 65 -8.63 0.83 -0.21
C PHE A 65 -10.06 0.76 0.32
N ASN A 66 -10.67 -0.40 0.16
CA ASN A 66 -11.94 -0.72 0.79
C ASN A 66 -11.70 -1.51 2.08
N TYR A 67 -12.39 -1.12 3.12
CA TYR A 67 -12.38 -1.79 4.41
C TYR A 67 -13.76 -1.71 5.05
N MET A 68 -14.06 -2.59 6.01
CA MET A 68 -15.32 -2.49 6.76
C MET A 68 -15.40 -1.16 7.51
N SER A 69 -16.61 -0.68 7.78
CA SER A 69 -16.84 0.56 8.54
C SER A 69 -16.40 0.39 9.98
N LEU A 70 -15.13 0.62 10.24
CA LEU A 70 -14.55 0.80 11.56
C LEU A 70 -14.02 2.21 11.65
N HIS A 71 -14.27 2.87 12.77
CA HIS A 71 -13.82 4.24 12.98
C HIS A 71 -12.38 4.24 13.47
N PRO A 72 -11.40 4.68 12.65
CA PRO A 72 -10.01 4.78 13.08
C PRO A 72 -9.88 5.73 14.26
N ILE A 73 -8.98 5.40 15.19
CA ILE A 73 -8.61 6.26 16.32
C ILE A 73 -7.19 6.73 16.05
N TYR A 74 -7.03 8.03 15.84
CA TYR A 74 -5.73 8.65 15.73
C TYR A 74 -5.16 8.97 17.12
N THR A 75 -3.88 8.68 17.31
CA THR A 75 -3.13 9.04 18.52
C THR A 75 -1.98 9.97 18.12
N GLU A 76 -1.71 11.00 18.91
CA GLU A 76 -0.58 11.89 18.70
C GLU A 76 0.73 11.08 18.66
N GLY A 77 1.58 11.32 17.66
CA GLY A 77 2.80 10.56 17.38
C GLY A 77 2.62 9.33 16.48
N ASP A 78 1.39 9.00 16.07
CA ASP A 78 1.19 7.96 15.05
C ASP A 78 1.85 8.38 13.75
N GLN A 79 2.65 7.48 13.16
CA GLN A 79 3.39 7.75 11.93
C GLN A 79 2.53 7.65 10.67
N ILE A 80 1.40 6.98 10.74
CA ILE A 80 0.41 6.87 9.67
C ILE A 80 -0.98 7.13 10.24
N VAL A 81 -1.86 7.66 9.42
CA VAL A 81 -3.26 7.88 9.76
C VAL A 81 -4.15 7.23 8.72
N GLN A 82 -5.15 6.49 9.19
CA GLN A 82 -6.23 5.99 8.37
C GLN A 82 -7.45 6.89 8.51
N THR A 83 -8.02 7.30 7.40
CA THR A 83 -9.24 8.12 7.35
C THR A 83 -10.34 7.39 6.61
N GLU A 84 -11.53 7.31 7.20
CA GLU A 84 -12.74 6.90 6.50
C GLU A 84 -13.21 8.07 5.64
N ILE A 85 -13.20 7.90 4.33
CA ILE A 85 -13.64 8.93 3.37
C ILE A 85 -15.14 8.86 3.20
N GLN A 86 -15.65 7.65 2.92
CA GLN A 86 -17.07 7.39 2.74
C GLN A 86 -17.36 5.90 2.91
N ALA A 87 -18.21 5.54 3.87
CA ALA A 87 -18.60 4.15 4.16
C ALA A 87 -17.39 3.20 4.27
N SER A 88 -17.22 2.29 3.31
CA SER A 88 -16.10 1.34 3.28
C SER A 88 -14.85 1.86 2.58
N TYR A 89 -14.84 3.10 2.09
CA TYR A 89 -13.70 3.67 1.37
C TYR A 89 -12.80 4.47 2.30
N HIS A 90 -11.52 4.09 2.34
CA HIS A 90 -10.55 4.64 3.26
C HIS A 90 -9.29 5.14 2.55
N SER A 91 -8.58 6.08 3.18
CA SER A 91 -7.18 6.39 2.87
C SER A 91 -6.27 6.01 4.03
N LEU A 92 -5.01 5.72 3.71
CA LEU A 92 -3.90 5.57 4.64
C LEU A 92 -2.78 6.49 4.19
N GLU A 93 -2.39 7.43 5.05
CA GLU A 93 -1.46 8.51 4.73
C GLU A 93 -0.36 8.60 5.78
N PRO A 94 0.86 9.03 5.42
CA PRO A 94 1.89 9.33 6.39
C PRO A 94 1.55 10.62 7.14
N THR A 95 1.92 10.69 8.40
CA THR A 95 1.85 11.91 9.21
C THR A 95 3.17 12.68 9.14
N ALA A 96 3.24 13.83 9.79
CA ALA A 96 4.49 14.59 9.95
C ALA A 96 5.57 13.78 10.71
N ASP A 97 5.14 12.88 11.59
CA ASP A 97 6.01 12.03 12.42
C ASP A 97 6.51 10.77 11.67
N PHE A 98 6.12 10.58 10.41
CA PHE A 98 6.56 9.44 9.62
C PHE A 98 8.06 9.49 9.35
N LEU A 99 8.79 8.55 9.93
CA LEU A 99 10.22 8.41 9.69
C LEU A 99 10.49 7.79 8.31
N PRO A 100 11.49 8.25 7.56
CA PRO A 100 11.81 7.69 6.25
C PRO A 100 12.01 6.18 6.29
N LEU A 101 11.41 5.49 5.33
CA LEU A 101 11.53 4.04 5.15
C LEU A 101 12.54 3.77 4.02
N GLN A 102 13.70 3.24 4.37
CA GLN A 102 14.79 2.99 3.43
C GLN A 102 14.40 1.93 2.37
N PRO A 103 15.08 1.91 1.21
CA PRO A 103 14.90 0.84 0.23
C PRO A 103 15.01 -0.55 0.87
N ASP A 104 14.18 -1.49 0.40
CA ASP A 104 14.10 -2.88 0.85
C ASP A 104 13.84 -3.07 2.36
N SER A 105 13.47 -1.99 3.07
CA SER A 105 13.10 -2.08 4.47
C SER A 105 11.58 -2.14 4.67
N SER A 106 11.17 -2.69 5.81
CA SER A 106 9.77 -2.80 6.22
C SER A 106 9.57 -2.16 7.59
N ARG A 107 8.36 -1.63 7.81
CA ARG A 107 7.94 -1.16 9.13
C ARG A 107 6.49 -1.53 9.38
N THR A 108 6.24 -2.01 10.59
CA THR A 108 4.89 -2.35 11.06
C THR A 108 4.32 -1.20 11.87
N PHE A 109 3.12 -0.81 11.56
CA PHE A 109 2.35 0.25 12.21
C PHE A 109 1.14 -0.37 12.89
N LYS A 110 0.94 -0.02 14.15
CA LYS A 110 -0.26 -0.39 14.89
C LYS A 110 -1.29 0.71 14.77
N LEU A 111 -2.52 0.37 14.44
CA LEU A 111 -3.67 1.26 14.44
C LEU A 111 -4.74 0.75 15.38
N LEU A 112 -5.46 1.68 15.98
CA LEU A 112 -6.61 1.42 16.83
C LEU A 112 -7.91 1.80 16.13
N PHE A 113 -8.94 1.01 16.36
CA PHE A 113 -10.26 1.23 15.79
C PHE A 113 -11.35 1.10 16.83
N ARG A 114 -12.34 1.94 16.76
CA ARG A 114 -13.57 1.78 17.51
C ARG A 114 -14.52 0.87 16.73
N GLY A 115 -14.91 -0.24 17.34
CA GLY A 115 -15.80 -1.22 16.73
C GLY A 115 -15.90 -2.48 17.59
N ASN A 116 -16.79 -3.41 17.23
CA ASN A 116 -17.07 -4.56 18.06
C ASN A 116 -16.02 -5.68 17.95
N ALA A 117 -15.52 -5.94 16.76
CA ALA A 117 -14.45 -6.92 16.51
C ALA A 117 -13.97 -6.84 15.05
N ILE A 118 -12.67 -7.06 14.85
CA ILE A 118 -12.07 -7.29 13.54
C ILE A 118 -12.01 -8.81 13.33
N ARG A 119 -12.37 -9.27 12.14
CA ARG A 119 -12.28 -10.68 11.73
C ARG A 119 -11.27 -10.83 10.60
N GLN A 120 -10.63 -11.99 10.49
CA GLN A 120 -9.72 -12.27 9.37
C GLN A 120 -10.39 -12.14 8.00
N THR A 121 -11.69 -12.46 7.93
CA THR A 121 -12.51 -12.30 6.72
C THR A 121 -12.82 -10.84 6.37
N SER A 122 -12.54 -9.91 7.28
CA SER A 122 -12.81 -8.48 7.11
C SER A 122 -11.55 -7.72 6.67
N ARG A 123 -10.64 -8.38 5.96
CA ARG A 123 -9.39 -7.76 5.49
C ARG A 123 -9.66 -6.57 4.56
N PRO A 124 -8.78 -5.57 4.57
CA PRO A 124 -8.81 -4.51 3.58
C PRO A 124 -8.53 -5.06 2.18
N GLU A 125 -9.20 -4.52 1.18
CA GLU A 125 -9.10 -4.98 -0.22
C GLU A 125 -8.93 -3.82 -1.20
N GLY A 126 -8.44 -4.13 -2.39
CA GLY A 126 -8.38 -3.17 -3.50
C GLY A 126 -7.43 -2.00 -3.24
N PHE A 127 -6.27 -2.27 -2.66
CA PHE A 127 -5.29 -1.21 -2.41
C PHE A 127 -4.81 -0.54 -3.69
N PHE A 128 -4.79 0.79 -3.64
CA PHE A 128 -4.42 1.64 -4.75
C PHE A 128 -3.51 2.76 -4.27
N LEU A 129 -2.27 2.74 -4.74
CA LEU A 129 -1.28 3.78 -4.43
C LEU A 129 -1.44 4.97 -5.36
N VAL A 130 -1.60 6.15 -4.79
CA VAL A 130 -1.50 7.42 -5.48
C VAL A 130 -0.20 8.10 -5.06
N GLN A 131 0.63 8.46 -6.03
CA GLN A 131 1.83 9.24 -5.77
C GLN A 131 1.65 10.66 -6.27
N THR A 132 2.09 11.62 -5.47
CA THR A 132 2.01 13.05 -5.79
C THR A 132 3.40 13.69 -5.74
N LYS A 133 3.58 14.76 -6.51
CA LYS A 133 4.75 15.63 -6.45
C LYS A 133 4.29 17.06 -6.65
N ASN A 134 4.61 17.94 -5.71
CA ASN A 134 4.16 19.34 -5.72
C ASN A 134 2.62 19.46 -5.86
N GLY A 135 1.87 18.64 -5.14
CA GLY A 135 0.40 18.61 -5.18
C GLY A 135 -0.23 18.03 -6.45
N LYS A 136 0.57 17.58 -7.42
CA LYS A 136 0.08 16.95 -8.65
C LYS A 136 0.25 15.45 -8.60
N ILE A 137 -0.77 14.71 -9.03
CA ILE A 137 -0.69 13.25 -9.16
C ILE A 137 0.32 12.90 -10.25
N THR A 138 1.34 12.13 -9.89
CA THR A 138 2.39 11.68 -10.80
C THR A 138 2.25 10.22 -11.18
N ASN A 139 1.61 9.40 -10.33
CA ASN A 139 1.44 7.98 -10.57
C ASN A 139 0.20 7.44 -9.84
N LYS A 140 -0.40 6.40 -10.40
CA LYS A 140 -1.50 5.64 -9.81
C LYS A 140 -1.25 4.17 -10.09
N LYS A 141 -1.15 3.34 -9.04
CA LYS A 141 -0.88 1.89 -9.20
C LYS A 141 -1.72 1.05 -8.25
N PRO A 142 -2.35 -0.02 -8.74
CA PRO A 142 -2.91 -1.04 -7.86
C PRO A 142 -1.78 -1.75 -7.11
N ILE A 143 -2.05 -2.13 -5.87
CA ILE A 143 -1.15 -2.94 -5.04
C ILE A 143 -1.85 -4.25 -4.77
N SER A 144 -1.19 -5.35 -5.11
CA SER A 144 -1.66 -6.69 -4.74
C SER A 144 -1.22 -7.00 -3.32
N ILE A 145 -2.17 -7.41 -2.48
CA ILE A 145 -1.84 -7.99 -1.17
C ILE A 145 -1.61 -9.49 -1.39
N PRO A 146 -0.49 -10.04 -0.93
CA PRO A 146 -0.32 -11.48 -0.91
C PRO A 146 -1.43 -12.12 -0.07
N CYS A 147 -2.15 -13.10 -0.62
CA CYS A 147 -3.06 -13.92 0.15
C CYS A 147 -2.21 -14.86 1.02
N THR A 148 -1.96 -14.50 2.26
CA THR A 148 -1.50 -15.46 3.27
C THR A 148 -2.72 -16.13 3.87
N TYR A 149 -2.91 -17.42 3.53
CA TYR A 149 -3.87 -18.32 4.18
C TYR A 149 -3.25 -18.91 5.42
#